data_fba9a99445d9f61f1c083ccbba2a135b
#
_entry.id   fba9a99445d9f61f1c083ccbba2a135b
#
_cell.length_a   1.000
_cell.length_b   1.000
_cell.length_c   1.000
_cell.angle_alpha   90.00
_cell.angle_beta   90.00
_cell.angle_gamma   90.00
#
_symmetry.space_group_name_H-M   'P 1'
#
loop_
_entity.id
_entity.type
_entity.pdbx_description
1 polymer ?
#
loop_
_entity_poly.entity_id
_entity_poly.type
_entity_poly.pdbx_seq_one_letter_code
_entity_poly.pdbx_strand_id
1 'polypeptide(L)'
;MIEKVDNENMYQSIWEFSDNIFDAVKLGEEINLVNDYKTIDKVIVAGMGGSAIGGDVVYALVNDELKIPFFVLRGYDIPTWVDKSTLVICSSYSGNTEETISVLEKAKSRGAQVCSISTGGKIQQLCSKYDYDIVIIPSGLQPRAALAFSFIPLLYILYKLKIITSDIKSWLISSSELIRDNRAIYVIKDDKNPVWALANKIYDRIPIIYADSERLETIAIRLKGQICENSKILSYHSIFPEMNHNEIVG
;
A
#
# COMPACT_ATOMS: atom_id res chain seq x y z
N MET A 1 -4.00 -26.90 -15.08
CA MET A 1 -2.58 -26.45 -15.20
C MET A 1 -2.26 -25.30 -14.24
N ILE A 2 -3.15 -24.33 -14.04
CA ILE A 2 -2.99 -23.24 -13.03
C ILE A 2 -2.85 -23.82 -11.62
N GLU A 3 -3.69 -24.78 -11.23
CA GLU A 3 -3.67 -25.43 -9.91
C GLU A 3 -2.32 -26.08 -9.51
N LYS A 4 -1.47 -26.42 -10.49
CA LYS A 4 -0.14 -27.01 -10.22
C LYS A 4 0.94 -25.96 -9.91
N VAL A 5 0.70 -24.69 -10.23
CA VAL A 5 1.66 -23.60 -10.07
C VAL A 5 1.18 -22.57 -9.04
N ASP A 6 -0.11 -22.50 -8.77
CA ASP A 6 -0.76 -21.54 -7.84
C ASP A 6 -1.26 -22.27 -6.58
N ASN A 7 -0.32 -22.83 -5.83
CA ASN A 7 -0.62 -23.57 -4.60
C ASN A 7 -1.25 -22.72 -3.49
N GLU A 8 -1.12 -21.39 -3.57
CA GLU A 8 -1.60 -20.44 -2.58
C GLU A 8 -2.84 -19.67 -3.06
N ASN A 9 -3.41 -20.08 -4.19
CA ASN A 9 -4.62 -19.51 -4.78
C ASN A 9 -4.51 -17.99 -5.03
N MET A 10 -3.34 -17.53 -5.48
CA MET A 10 -3.07 -16.11 -5.79
C MET A 10 -3.97 -15.60 -6.91
N TYR A 11 -4.29 -16.45 -7.89
CA TYR A 11 -5.21 -16.10 -8.96
C TYR A 11 -6.56 -15.64 -8.43
N GLN A 12 -7.14 -16.37 -7.45
CA GLN A 12 -8.40 -16.00 -6.82
C GLN A 12 -8.28 -14.69 -6.06
N SER A 13 -7.19 -14.48 -5.32
CA SER A 13 -6.93 -13.24 -4.61
C SER A 13 -6.83 -12.03 -5.55
N ILE A 14 -6.25 -12.21 -6.76
CA ILE A 14 -6.22 -11.17 -7.80
C ILE A 14 -7.62 -10.92 -8.37
N TRP A 15 -8.37 -12.00 -8.62
CA TRP A 15 -9.75 -11.91 -9.13
C TRP A 15 -10.66 -11.14 -8.17
N GLU A 16 -10.53 -11.36 -6.87
CA GLU A 16 -11.33 -10.73 -5.83
C GLU A 16 -10.87 -9.31 -5.47
N PHE A 17 -9.84 -8.78 -6.12
CA PHE A 17 -9.29 -7.48 -5.75
C PHE A 17 -10.32 -6.34 -5.83
N SER A 18 -11.23 -6.35 -6.82
CA SER A 18 -12.33 -5.40 -6.90
C SER A 18 -13.29 -5.49 -5.71
N ASP A 19 -13.56 -6.71 -5.27
CA ASP A 19 -14.46 -6.95 -4.14
C ASP A 19 -13.78 -6.53 -2.83
N ASN A 20 -12.47 -6.77 -2.70
CA ASN A 20 -11.65 -6.28 -1.58
C ASN A 20 -11.62 -4.75 -1.50
N ILE A 21 -11.62 -4.02 -2.63
CA ILE A 21 -11.74 -2.55 -2.63
C ILE A 21 -13.08 -2.15 -2.02
N PHE A 22 -14.17 -2.76 -2.45
CA PHE A 22 -15.51 -2.46 -1.96
C PHE A 22 -15.65 -2.72 -0.45
N ASP A 23 -15.11 -3.84 0.03
CA ASP A 23 -15.12 -4.18 1.45
C ASP A 23 -14.21 -3.27 2.29
N ALA A 24 -13.05 -2.88 1.74
CA ALA A 24 -12.17 -1.92 2.39
C ALA A 24 -12.79 -0.50 2.47
N VAL A 25 -13.62 -0.10 1.49
CA VAL A 25 -14.40 1.15 1.55
C VAL A 25 -15.40 1.10 2.69
N LYS A 26 -16.18 0.02 2.83
CA LYS A 26 -17.11 -0.14 3.97
C LYS A 26 -16.39 -0.05 5.30
N LEU A 27 -15.28 -0.79 5.44
CA LEU A 27 -14.45 -0.74 6.63
C LEU A 27 -13.94 0.69 6.90
N GLY A 28 -13.50 1.40 5.86
CA GLY A 28 -13.05 2.77 5.96
C GLY A 28 -14.12 3.74 6.47
N GLU A 29 -15.36 3.59 6.00
CA GLU A 29 -16.51 4.39 6.48
C GLU A 29 -16.76 4.19 7.97
N GLU A 30 -16.57 2.97 8.47
CA GLU A 30 -16.78 2.59 9.88
C GLU A 30 -15.61 2.95 10.80
N ILE A 31 -14.45 3.38 10.29
CA ILE A 31 -13.32 3.78 11.12
C ILE A 31 -13.75 4.87 12.10
N ASN A 32 -13.56 4.60 13.37
CA ASN A 32 -13.75 5.56 14.45
C ASN A 32 -12.41 5.75 15.19
N LEU A 33 -11.84 6.96 15.06
CA LEU A 33 -10.64 7.34 15.79
C LEU A 33 -11.08 8.01 17.09
N VAL A 34 -10.69 7.45 18.22
CA VAL A 34 -11.12 7.92 19.56
C VAL A 34 -10.08 8.83 20.20
N ASN A 35 -8.83 8.74 19.78
CA ASN A 35 -7.76 9.61 20.26
C ASN A 35 -7.88 11.02 19.66
N ASP A 36 -7.38 11.99 20.39
CA ASP A 36 -7.40 13.39 19.99
C ASP A 36 -6.15 13.74 19.18
N TYR A 37 -6.26 13.66 17.88
CA TYR A 37 -5.19 13.97 16.93
C TYR A 37 -5.13 15.48 16.67
N LYS A 38 -4.39 16.21 17.52
CA LYS A 38 -4.26 17.67 17.44
C LYS A 38 -2.94 18.07 16.80
N THR A 39 -3.01 19.18 16.04
CA THR A 39 -1.81 19.88 15.56
C THR A 39 -0.86 19.00 14.77
N ILE A 40 -1.41 18.16 13.86
CA ILE A 40 -0.58 17.35 12.95
C ILE A 40 0.01 18.28 11.88
N ASP A 41 1.33 18.30 11.80
CA ASP A 41 2.08 19.05 10.77
C ASP A 41 2.98 18.15 9.90
N LYS A 42 3.04 16.86 10.20
CA LYS A 42 3.81 15.84 9.45
C LYS A 42 3.12 14.48 9.57
N VAL A 43 3.16 13.69 8.51
CA VAL A 43 2.65 12.32 8.50
C VAL A 43 3.79 11.36 8.11
N ILE A 44 3.93 10.28 8.86
CA ILE A 44 4.76 9.13 8.50
C ILE A 44 3.87 7.90 8.40
N VAL A 45 3.98 7.16 7.31
CA VAL A 45 3.42 5.82 7.17
C VAL A 45 4.56 4.82 7.27
N ALA A 46 4.63 4.06 8.35
CA ALA A 46 5.66 3.06 8.57
C ALA A 46 5.15 1.67 8.18
N GLY A 47 5.87 1.00 7.30
CA GLY A 47 5.52 -0.35 6.85
C GLY A 47 6.59 -0.97 5.97
N MET A 48 6.41 -2.23 5.62
CA MET A 48 7.28 -2.99 4.72
C MET A 48 6.46 -3.64 3.60
N GLY A 49 7.09 -3.91 2.45
CA GLY A 49 6.45 -4.61 1.34
C GLY A 49 5.09 -4.03 0.94
N GLY A 50 4.03 -4.87 0.96
CA GLY A 50 2.66 -4.47 0.60
C GLY A 50 2.08 -3.36 1.49
N SER A 51 2.45 -3.31 2.77
CA SER A 51 2.00 -2.25 3.69
C SER A 51 2.65 -0.91 3.37
N ALA A 52 3.92 -0.88 3.01
CA ALA A 52 4.60 0.34 2.58
C ALA A 52 4.09 0.83 1.22
N ILE A 53 3.87 -0.08 0.26
CA ILE A 53 3.26 0.25 -1.05
C ILE A 53 1.89 0.90 -0.87
N GLY A 54 1.10 0.50 0.14
CA GLY A 54 -0.14 1.19 0.47
C GLY A 54 0.06 2.68 0.77
N GLY A 55 1.12 3.03 1.48
CA GLY A 55 1.51 4.42 1.73
C GLY A 55 1.91 5.17 0.46
N ASP A 56 2.69 4.53 -0.42
CA ASP A 56 3.09 5.15 -1.70
C ASP A 56 1.86 5.37 -2.61
N VAL A 57 0.92 4.42 -2.65
CA VAL A 57 -0.34 4.57 -3.40
C VAL A 57 -1.12 5.77 -2.89
N VAL A 58 -1.25 5.91 -1.57
CA VAL A 58 -1.93 7.07 -0.99
C VAL A 58 -1.23 8.35 -1.38
N TYR A 59 0.10 8.43 -1.23
CA TYR A 59 0.86 9.60 -1.63
C TYR A 59 0.62 9.95 -3.11
N ALA A 60 0.73 8.98 -4.02
CA ALA A 60 0.52 9.18 -5.45
C ALA A 60 -0.90 9.68 -5.79
N LEU A 61 -1.91 9.31 -5.00
CA LEU A 61 -3.30 9.71 -5.21
C LEU A 61 -3.61 11.12 -4.69
N VAL A 62 -2.95 11.56 -3.60
CA VAL A 62 -3.35 12.78 -2.88
C VAL A 62 -2.23 13.81 -2.68
N ASN A 63 -1.04 13.63 -3.28
CA ASN A 63 0.09 14.54 -3.11
C ASN A 63 -0.24 15.99 -3.47
N ASP A 64 -1.06 16.22 -4.49
CA ASP A 64 -1.49 17.55 -4.93
C ASP A 64 -2.39 18.26 -3.87
N GLU A 65 -2.98 17.50 -2.95
CA GLU A 65 -3.86 18.00 -1.89
C GLU A 65 -3.14 18.17 -0.56
N LEU A 66 -2.05 17.43 -0.34
CA LEU A 66 -1.32 17.45 0.92
C LEU A 66 -0.66 18.81 1.19
N LYS A 67 -1.01 19.42 2.31
CA LYS A 67 -0.43 20.70 2.77
C LYS A 67 0.70 20.51 3.79
N ILE A 68 0.97 19.28 4.18
CA ILE A 68 1.99 18.89 5.17
C ILE A 68 2.86 17.78 4.60
N PRO A 69 4.11 17.65 5.04
CA PRO A 69 4.98 16.55 4.62
C PRO A 69 4.37 15.19 4.90
N PHE A 70 4.49 14.29 3.91
CA PHE A 70 4.06 12.90 4.01
C PHE A 70 5.21 11.98 3.60
N PHE A 71 5.58 11.05 4.46
CA PHE A 71 6.70 10.14 4.23
C PHE A 71 6.28 8.69 4.38
N VAL A 72 6.75 7.83 3.47
CA VAL A 72 6.65 6.39 3.61
C VAL A 72 7.98 5.85 4.12
N LEU A 73 7.97 5.34 5.33
CA LEU A 73 9.16 4.88 6.04
C LEU A 73 9.30 3.36 5.95
N ARG A 74 10.45 2.92 5.48
CA ARG A 74 10.86 1.52 5.43
C ARG A 74 12.12 1.33 6.24
N GLY A 75 12.04 0.56 7.32
CA GLY A 75 13.18 0.28 8.19
C GLY A 75 12.86 0.41 9.67
N TYR A 76 13.90 0.37 10.49
CA TYR A 76 13.79 0.28 11.95
C TYR A 76 13.80 1.64 12.65
N ASP A 77 14.30 2.69 12.00
CA ASP A 77 14.56 4.00 12.62
C ASP A 77 13.60 5.07 12.13
N ILE A 78 13.33 6.04 12.99
CA ILE A 78 12.54 7.22 12.67
C ILE A 78 13.43 8.46 12.55
N PRO A 79 13.11 9.42 11.66
CA PRO A 79 13.84 10.68 11.54
C PRO A 79 13.91 11.44 12.87
N THR A 80 14.99 12.20 13.05
CA THR A 80 15.20 12.96 14.30
C THR A 80 14.19 14.07 14.55
N TRP A 81 13.54 14.56 13.50
CA TRP A 81 12.50 15.60 13.57
C TRP A 81 11.10 15.10 14.01
N VAL A 82 10.94 13.78 14.23
CA VAL A 82 9.68 13.23 14.74
C VAL A 82 9.44 13.71 16.17
N ASP A 83 8.27 14.28 16.40
CA ASP A 83 7.85 14.89 17.65
C ASP A 83 6.33 14.75 17.88
N LYS A 84 5.79 15.47 18.86
CA LYS A 84 4.36 15.45 19.24
C LYS A 84 3.38 15.92 18.16
N SER A 85 3.86 16.65 17.15
CA SER A 85 3.06 17.11 16.00
C SER A 85 3.12 16.14 14.80
N THR A 86 3.88 15.06 14.93
CA THR A 86 3.99 14.03 13.90
C THR A 86 2.93 12.95 14.12
N LEU A 87 2.14 12.66 13.09
CA LEU A 87 1.30 11.46 13.03
C LEU A 87 2.11 10.30 12.43
N VAL A 88 2.28 9.23 13.18
CA VAL A 88 2.93 7.99 12.71
C VAL A 88 1.87 6.90 12.55
N ILE A 89 1.59 6.51 11.33
CA ILE A 89 0.64 5.43 11.00
C ILE A 89 1.44 4.15 10.77
N CYS A 90 1.32 3.21 11.70
CA CYS A 90 2.02 1.93 11.66
C CYS A 90 1.19 0.90 10.90
N SER A 91 1.57 0.62 9.64
CA SER A 91 0.88 -0.34 8.78
C SER A 91 1.65 -1.66 8.74
N SER A 92 1.02 -2.74 9.22
CA SER A 92 1.59 -4.09 9.18
C SER A 92 0.47 -5.12 9.02
N TYR A 93 0.40 -5.78 7.86
CA TYR A 93 -0.64 -6.77 7.62
C TYR A 93 -0.61 -7.88 8.67
N SER A 94 0.54 -8.50 8.92
CA SER A 94 0.68 -9.55 9.93
C SER A 94 0.61 -9.05 11.39
N GLY A 95 0.84 -7.75 11.61
CA GLY A 95 1.01 -7.16 12.92
C GLY A 95 2.29 -7.54 13.66
N ASN A 96 3.21 -8.26 12.99
CA ASN A 96 4.44 -8.78 13.60
C ASN A 96 5.72 -8.33 12.88
N THR A 97 5.62 -7.36 11.96
CA THR A 97 6.78 -6.82 11.23
C THR A 97 7.69 -6.07 12.21
N GLU A 98 8.91 -6.56 12.38
CA GLU A 98 9.86 -6.04 13.39
C GLU A 98 10.19 -4.57 13.17
N GLU A 99 10.38 -4.15 11.92
CA GLU A 99 10.65 -2.76 11.54
C GLU A 99 9.50 -1.85 11.98
N THR A 100 8.26 -2.24 11.69
CA THR A 100 7.07 -1.44 12.05
C THR A 100 6.87 -1.37 13.56
N ILE A 101 7.14 -2.46 14.28
CA ILE A 101 7.11 -2.50 15.74
C ILE A 101 8.18 -1.56 16.33
N SER A 102 9.41 -1.61 15.79
CA SER A 102 10.49 -0.71 16.21
C SER A 102 10.11 0.76 16.02
N VAL A 103 9.52 1.10 14.87
CA VAL A 103 9.05 2.47 14.59
C VAL A 103 7.95 2.89 15.57
N LEU A 104 6.97 2.03 15.87
CA LEU A 104 5.91 2.34 16.85
C LEU A 104 6.50 2.69 18.23
N GLU A 105 7.42 1.87 18.74
CA GLU A 105 8.05 2.09 20.04
C GLU A 105 8.89 3.38 20.06
N LYS A 106 9.60 3.67 18.98
CA LYS A 106 10.38 4.91 18.85
C LYS A 106 9.49 6.13 18.72
N ALA A 107 8.40 6.05 17.96
CA ALA A 107 7.39 7.10 17.85
C ALA A 107 6.80 7.44 19.21
N LYS A 108 6.41 6.40 19.98
CA LYS A 108 5.97 6.54 21.38
C LYS A 108 7.00 7.28 22.23
N SER A 109 8.28 6.87 22.17
CA SER A 109 9.35 7.47 23.00
C SER A 109 9.56 8.95 22.71
N ARG A 110 9.17 9.42 21.49
CA ARG A 110 9.23 10.82 21.07
C ARG A 110 7.93 11.60 21.27
N GLY A 111 6.90 10.94 21.84
CA GLY A 111 5.61 11.56 22.07
C GLY A 111 4.82 11.83 20.79
N ALA A 112 5.16 11.15 19.68
CA ALA A 112 4.40 11.26 18.44
C ALA A 112 2.98 10.69 18.60
N GLN A 113 2.06 11.19 17.79
CA GLN A 113 0.70 10.66 17.71
C GLN A 113 0.73 9.39 16.87
N VAL A 114 0.18 8.29 17.39
CA VAL A 114 0.29 6.98 16.72
C VAL A 114 -1.10 6.41 16.44
N CYS A 115 -1.25 5.88 15.22
CA CYS A 115 -2.39 5.07 14.81
C CYS A 115 -1.85 3.85 14.05
N SER A 116 -2.61 2.76 13.98
CA SER A 116 -2.15 1.55 13.30
C SER A 116 -3.20 0.94 12.38
N ILE A 117 -2.73 0.17 11.39
CA ILE A 117 -3.56 -0.64 10.49
C ILE A 117 -2.96 -2.05 10.50
N SER A 118 -3.74 -3.06 10.91
CA SER A 118 -3.23 -4.43 11.04
C SER A 118 -4.34 -5.46 11.12
N THR A 119 -4.03 -6.73 10.81
CA THR A 119 -4.93 -7.86 11.13
C THR A 119 -4.90 -8.26 12.60
N GLY A 120 -3.96 -7.72 13.40
CA GLY A 120 -3.76 -8.09 14.80
C GLY A 120 -2.30 -8.12 15.23
N GLY A 121 -1.88 -9.21 15.86
CA GLY A 121 -0.50 -9.48 16.23
C GLY A 121 0.07 -8.56 17.32
N LYS A 122 1.39 -8.38 17.29
CA LYS A 122 2.12 -7.56 18.28
C LYS A 122 1.72 -6.08 18.22
N ILE A 123 1.45 -5.56 17.01
CA ILE A 123 0.98 -4.18 16.83
C ILE A 123 -0.31 -3.95 17.60
N GLN A 124 -1.30 -4.85 17.50
CA GLN A 124 -2.56 -4.74 18.24
C GLN A 124 -2.32 -4.75 19.77
N GLN A 125 -1.43 -5.62 20.26
CA GLN A 125 -1.09 -5.68 21.68
C GLN A 125 -0.47 -4.36 22.17
N LEU A 126 0.40 -3.75 21.35
CA LEU A 126 1.03 -2.47 21.68
C LEU A 126 0.03 -1.32 21.62
N CYS A 127 -0.87 -1.29 20.64
CA CYS A 127 -1.94 -0.29 20.57
C CYS A 127 -2.85 -0.39 21.82
N SER A 128 -3.27 -1.59 22.21
CA SER A 128 -4.05 -1.79 23.42
C SER A 128 -3.30 -1.37 24.69
N LYS A 129 -1.98 -1.65 24.75
CA LYS A 129 -1.14 -1.29 25.91
C LYS A 129 -0.94 0.22 26.06
N TYR A 130 -0.87 0.95 24.95
CA TYR A 130 -0.56 2.38 24.91
C TYR A 130 -1.76 3.26 24.64
N ASP A 131 -2.95 2.65 24.54
CA ASP A 131 -4.22 3.34 24.23
C ASP A 131 -4.18 4.07 22.89
N TYR A 132 -3.62 3.41 21.85
CA TYR A 132 -3.56 3.93 20.49
C TYR A 132 -4.70 3.37 19.63
N ASP A 133 -5.21 4.18 18.73
CA ASP A 133 -6.17 3.73 17.72
C ASP A 133 -5.56 2.69 16.80
N ILE A 134 -6.34 1.67 16.48
CA ILE A 134 -6.00 0.65 15.50
C ILE A 134 -7.20 0.32 14.61
N VAL A 135 -6.96 0.29 13.31
CA VAL A 135 -7.90 -0.22 12.33
C VAL A 135 -7.61 -1.70 12.11
N ILE A 136 -8.53 -2.55 12.53
CA ILE A 136 -8.42 -4.00 12.30
C ILE A 136 -8.93 -4.33 10.90
N ILE A 137 -8.06 -4.92 10.08
CA ILE A 137 -8.35 -5.32 8.71
C ILE A 137 -8.50 -6.85 8.61
N PRO A 138 -9.20 -7.38 7.59
CA PRO A 138 -9.38 -8.82 7.41
C PRO A 138 -8.03 -9.55 7.26
N SER A 139 -7.92 -10.71 7.89
CA SER A 139 -6.81 -11.66 7.71
C SER A 139 -7.11 -12.69 6.63
N GLY A 140 -6.13 -13.53 6.29
CA GLY A 140 -6.31 -14.67 5.37
C GLY A 140 -5.80 -14.42 3.96
N LEU A 141 -5.47 -13.18 3.59
CA LEU A 141 -4.81 -12.86 2.33
C LEU A 141 -3.29 -12.93 2.47
N GLN A 142 -2.61 -13.15 1.37
CA GLN A 142 -1.18 -12.91 1.31
C GLN A 142 -0.91 -11.39 1.33
N PRO A 143 0.12 -10.90 2.03
CA PRO A 143 0.38 -9.44 2.14
C PRO A 143 0.41 -8.73 0.78
N ARG A 144 0.96 -9.38 -0.26
CA ARG A 144 1.00 -8.85 -1.62
C ARG A 144 -0.38 -8.76 -2.32
N ALA A 145 -1.38 -9.50 -1.84
CA ALA A 145 -2.75 -9.46 -2.34
C ALA A 145 -3.65 -8.51 -1.54
N ALA A 146 -3.23 -8.12 -0.33
CA ALA A 146 -4.03 -7.33 0.61
C ALA A 146 -3.92 -5.81 0.40
N LEU A 147 -3.54 -5.34 -0.80
CA LEU A 147 -3.29 -3.92 -1.06
C LEU A 147 -4.49 -3.03 -0.73
N ALA A 148 -5.72 -3.45 -1.07
CA ALA A 148 -6.93 -2.69 -0.78
C ALA A 148 -7.05 -2.36 0.72
N PHE A 149 -6.77 -3.34 1.58
CA PHE A 149 -6.80 -3.18 3.04
C PHE A 149 -5.57 -2.45 3.61
N SER A 150 -4.55 -2.17 2.79
CA SER A 150 -3.39 -1.38 3.16
C SER A 150 -3.61 0.11 2.89
N PHE A 151 -4.06 0.49 1.67
CA PHE A 151 -4.14 1.91 1.31
C PHE A 151 -5.50 2.55 1.58
N ILE A 152 -6.62 1.81 1.48
CA ILE A 152 -7.97 2.39 1.65
C ILE A 152 -8.22 2.83 3.10
N PRO A 153 -7.95 2.02 4.13
CA PRO A 153 -8.05 2.49 5.52
C PRO A 153 -7.15 3.70 5.79
N LEU A 154 -5.96 3.74 5.20
CA LEU A 154 -5.06 4.89 5.31
C LEU A 154 -5.67 6.16 4.71
N LEU A 155 -6.28 6.09 3.52
CA LEU A 155 -7.02 7.21 2.93
C LEU A 155 -8.14 7.69 3.86
N TYR A 156 -8.91 6.77 4.44
CA TYR A 156 -10.00 7.14 5.35
C TYR A 156 -9.49 7.74 6.67
N ILE A 157 -8.34 7.31 7.20
CA ILE A 157 -7.71 7.96 8.36
C ILE A 157 -7.39 9.41 8.01
N LEU A 158 -6.70 9.66 6.90
CA LEU A 158 -6.35 11.02 6.46
C LEU A 158 -7.60 11.89 6.22
N TYR A 159 -8.64 11.32 5.61
CA TYR A 159 -9.90 12.01 5.36
C TYR A 159 -10.62 12.39 6.68
N LYS A 160 -10.72 11.44 7.63
CA LYS A 160 -11.37 11.70 8.93
C LYS A 160 -10.60 12.72 9.77
N LEU A 161 -9.29 12.78 9.64
CA LEU A 161 -8.43 13.79 10.26
C LEU A 161 -8.39 15.11 9.48
N LYS A 162 -9.13 15.21 8.38
CA LYS A 162 -9.21 16.40 7.50
C LYS A 162 -7.85 16.84 6.93
N ILE A 163 -6.92 15.89 6.79
CA ILE A 163 -5.65 16.09 6.10
C ILE A 163 -5.87 16.13 4.59
N ILE A 164 -6.86 15.36 4.11
CA ILE A 164 -7.39 15.40 2.74
C ILE A 164 -8.90 15.63 2.77
N THR A 165 -9.46 16.12 1.65
CA THR A 165 -10.89 16.50 1.56
C THR A 165 -11.59 15.94 0.32
N SER A 166 -10.84 15.31 -0.59
CA SER A 166 -11.35 14.72 -1.83
C SER A 166 -12.44 13.66 -1.58
N ASP A 167 -13.31 13.48 -2.55
CA ASP A 167 -14.33 12.41 -2.55
C ASP A 167 -13.71 11.04 -2.85
N ILE A 168 -12.95 10.54 -1.88
CA ILE A 168 -12.25 9.25 -1.99
C ILE A 168 -13.21 8.08 -2.24
N LYS A 169 -14.43 8.14 -1.71
CA LYS A 169 -15.42 7.08 -1.88
C LYS A 169 -15.81 6.91 -3.36
N SER A 170 -16.14 8.00 -4.03
CA SER A 170 -16.50 7.98 -5.45
C SER A 170 -15.37 7.40 -6.30
N TRP A 171 -14.12 7.82 -6.07
CA TRP A 171 -12.95 7.30 -6.79
C TRP A 171 -12.77 5.79 -6.61
N LEU A 172 -12.89 5.32 -5.36
CA LEU A 172 -12.67 3.91 -5.04
C LEU A 172 -13.77 3.01 -5.61
N ILE A 173 -15.02 3.45 -5.54
CA ILE A 173 -16.15 2.68 -6.11
C ILE A 173 -16.01 2.59 -7.63
N SER A 174 -15.77 3.72 -8.32
CA SER A 174 -15.56 3.71 -9.79
C SER A 174 -14.36 2.85 -10.19
N SER A 175 -13.29 2.87 -9.41
CA SER A 175 -12.11 2.00 -9.65
C SER A 175 -12.44 0.52 -9.46
N SER A 176 -13.22 0.17 -8.43
CA SER A 176 -13.68 -1.20 -8.18
C SER A 176 -14.52 -1.72 -9.36
N GLU A 177 -15.44 -0.91 -9.86
CA GLU A 177 -16.27 -1.26 -11.02
C GLU A 177 -15.41 -1.45 -12.28
N LEU A 178 -14.49 -0.53 -12.57
CA LEU A 178 -13.57 -0.65 -13.70
C LEU A 178 -12.73 -1.93 -13.65
N ILE A 179 -12.19 -2.27 -12.49
CA ILE A 179 -11.41 -3.51 -12.29
C ILE A 179 -12.30 -4.74 -12.49
N ARG A 180 -13.52 -4.72 -11.96
CA ARG A 180 -14.49 -5.81 -12.11
C ARG A 180 -14.84 -6.07 -13.57
N ASP A 181 -15.06 -5.02 -14.34
CA ASP A 181 -15.40 -5.13 -15.77
C ASP A 181 -14.20 -5.68 -16.57
N ASN A 182 -13.00 -5.25 -16.27
CA ASN A 182 -11.80 -5.66 -17.00
C ASN A 182 -11.30 -7.06 -16.60
N ARG A 183 -11.55 -7.54 -15.37
CA ARG A 183 -11.02 -8.83 -14.92
C ARG A 183 -11.48 -10.01 -15.79
N ALA A 184 -12.72 -9.96 -16.32
CA ALA A 184 -13.24 -10.97 -17.21
C ALA A 184 -12.47 -11.05 -18.55
N ILE A 185 -11.97 -9.92 -19.03
CA ILE A 185 -11.15 -9.83 -20.26
C ILE A 185 -9.76 -10.41 -19.98
N TYR A 186 -9.17 -10.09 -18.83
CA TYR A 186 -7.79 -10.45 -18.49
C TYR A 186 -7.57 -11.94 -18.19
N VAL A 187 -8.62 -12.73 -18.00
CA VAL A 187 -8.51 -14.19 -17.82
C VAL A 187 -8.50 -14.99 -19.12
N ILE A 188 -8.85 -14.36 -20.25
CA ILE A 188 -8.91 -15.03 -21.54
C ILE A 188 -7.49 -15.31 -22.05
N LYS A 189 -7.18 -16.57 -22.33
CA LYS A 189 -5.90 -16.99 -22.91
C LYS A 189 -5.92 -16.83 -24.42
N ASP A 190 -5.93 -15.62 -24.89
CA ASP A 190 -6.01 -15.22 -26.29
C ASP A 190 -5.06 -14.03 -26.53
N ASP A 191 -4.47 -13.94 -27.70
CA ASP A 191 -3.58 -12.85 -28.08
C ASP A 191 -4.27 -11.46 -28.09
N LYS A 192 -5.60 -11.43 -28.12
CA LYS A 192 -6.40 -10.22 -27.91
C LYS A 192 -6.38 -9.72 -26.47
N ASN A 193 -6.06 -10.60 -25.51
CA ASN A 193 -5.90 -10.19 -24.12
C ASN A 193 -4.53 -9.51 -23.93
N PRO A 194 -4.48 -8.20 -23.59
CA PRO A 194 -3.22 -7.48 -23.46
C PRO A 194 -2.33 -8.03 -22.34
N VAL A 195 -2.91 -8.58 -21.27
CA VAL A 195 -2.17 -9.19 -20.17
C VAL A 195 -1.51 -10.49 -20.60
N TRP A 196 -2.23 -11.35 -21.35
CA TRP A 196 -1.69 -12.58 -21.93
C TRP A 196 -0.56 -12.29 -22.94
N ALA A 197 -0.80 -11.31 -23.82
CA ALA A 197 0.18 -10.88 -24.80
C ALA A 197 1.46 -10.33 -24.13
N LEU A 198 1.31 -9.53 -23.07
CA LEU A 198 2.44 -9.02 -22.29
C LEU A 198 3.19 -10.16 -21.57
N ALA A 199 2.47 -11.09 -20.94
CA ALA A 199 3.07 -12.22 -20.26
C ALA A 199 3.95 -13.06 -21.20
N ASN A 200 3.47 -13.31 -22.43
CA ASN A 200 4.26 -14.02 -23.44
C ASN A 200 5.51 -13.22 -23.90
N LYS A 201 5.42 -11.89 -23.98
CA LYS A 201 6.56 -11.04 -24.35
C LYS A 201 7.66 -11.01 -23.29
N ILE A 202 7.29 -11.06 -22.00
CA ILE A 202 8.26 -11.03 -20.89
C ILE A 202 8.73 -12.43 -20.44
N TYR A 203 8.11 -13.49 -20.98
CA TYR A 203 8.49 -14.85 -20.66
C TYR A 203 9.98 -15.11 -21.00
N ASP A 204 10.70 -15.72 -20.08
CA ASP A 204 12.15 -16.00 -20.16
C ASP A 204 13.03 -14.76 -20.38
N ARG A 205 12.58 -13.62 -19.85
CA ARG A 205 13.31 -12.33 -19.90
C ARG A 205 13.33 -11.69 -18.52
N ILE A 206 14.26 -10.77 -18.31
CA ILE A 206 14.29 -9.90 -17.14
C ILE A 206 13.57 -8.59 -17.49
N PRO A 207 12.37 -8.34 -16.97
CA PRO A 207 11.66 -7.10 -17.24
C PRO A 207 12.33 -5.91 -16.55
N ILE A 208 12.48 -4.81 -17.30
CA ILE A 208 12.87 -3.50 -16.77
C ILE A 208 11.69 -2.57 -17.01
N ILE A 209 11.21 -1.93 -15.96
CA ILE A 209 10.00 -1.12 -15.96
C ILE A 209 10.40 0.35 -15.83
N TYR A 210 10.07 1.17 -16.80
CA TYR A 210 10.28 2.61 -16.76
C TYR A 210 8.98 3.34 -16.46
N ALA A 211 9.04 4.32 -15.57
CA ALA A 211 7.88 5.13 -15.19
C ALA A 211 8.30 6.58 -14.88
N ASP A 212 7.35 7.50 -14.85
CA ASP A 212 7.59 8.83 -14.31
C ASP A 212 7.64 8.80 -12.78
N SER A 213 8.35 9.76 -12.19
CA SER A 213 8.56 9.85 -10.74
C SER A 213 7.36 10.37 -9.96
N GLU A 214 6.39 11.00 -10.63
CA GLU A 214 5.32 11.70 -9.93
C GLU A 214 4.18 10.77 -9.50
N ARG A 215 3.68 9.96 -10.43
CA ARG A 215 2.49 9.13 -10.20
C ARG A 215 2.68 7.66 -10.50
N LEU A 216 3.48 7.33 -11.50
CA LEU A 216 3.63 5.95 -11.97
C LEU A 216 4.78 5.19 -11.31
N GLU A 217 5.67 5.85 -10.57
CA GLU A 217 6.73 5.16 -9.81
C GLU A 217 6.18 4.08 -8.88
N THR A 218 5.12 4.40 -8.14
CA THR A 218 4.45 3.45 -7.24
C THR A 218 3.95 2.21 -7.99
N ILE A 219 3.41 2.41 -9.20
CA ILE A 219 2.94 1.32 -10.06
C ILE A 219 4.12 0.46 -10.52
N ALA A 220 5.23 1.09 -10.94
CA ALA A 220 6.45 0.38 -11.36
C ALA A 220 7.05 -0.45 -10.23
N ILE A 221 7.19 0.12 -9.04
CA ILE A 221 7.67 -0.58 -7.83
C ILE A 221 6.78 -1.79 -7.53
N ARG A 222 5.45 -1.59 -7.57
CA ARG A 222 4.50 -2.66 -7.30
C ARG A 222 4.55 -3.75 -8.37
N LEU A 223 4.55 -3.41 -9.64
CA LEU A 223 4.62 -4.38 -10.75
C LEU A 223 5.90 -5.21 -10.65
N LYS A 224 7.04 -4.57 -10.42
CA LYS A 224 8.31 -5.25 -10.13
C LYS A 224 8.16 -6.24 -8.97
N GLY A 225 7.60 -5.81 -7.84
CA GLY A 225 7.38 -6.66 -6.67
C GLY A 225 6.49 -7.86 -6.99
N GLN A 226 5.38 -7.66 -7.71
CA GLN A 226 4.46 -8.73 -8.11
C GLN A 226 5.13 -9.74 -9.05
N ILE A 227 5.95 -9.30 -9.99
CA ILE A 227 6.72 -10.19 -10.88
C ILE A 227 7.70 -11.02 -10.05
N CYS A 228 8.46 -10.40 -9.16
CA CYS A 228 9.42 -11.13 -8.31
C CYS A 228 8.72 -12.14 -7.40
N GLU A 229 7.62 -11.76 -6.75
CA GLU A 229 6.95 -12.59 -5.76
C GLU A 229 6.09 -13.71 -6.38
N ASN A 230 5.40 -13.44 -7.48
CA ASN A 230 4.49 -14.40 -8.10
C ASN A 230 5.16 -15.23 -9.20
N SER A 231 5.96 -14.61 -10.08
CA SER A 231 6.62 -15.30 -11.20
C SER A 231 7.98 -15.89 -10.82
N LYS A 232 8.53 -15.52 -9.62
CA LYS A 232 9.84 -15.98 -9.12
C LYS A 232 11.01 -15.63 -10.05
N ILE A 233 10.90 -14.53 -10.78
CA ILE A 233 11.94 -13.98 -11.65
C ILE A 233 12.35 -12.58 -11.18
N LEU A 234 13.59 -12.20 -11.44
CA LEU A 234 14.04 -10.85 -11.15
C LEU A 234 13.39 -9.85 -12.11
N SER A 235 13.05 -8.68 -11.58
CA SER A 235 12.57 -7.54 -12.33
C SER A 235 13.14 -6.27 -11.72
N TYR A 236 13.36 -5.25 -12.55
CA TYR A 236 13.92 -3.96 -12.13
C TYR A 236 13.02 -2.83 -12.57
N HIS A 237 13.17 -1.67 -11.96
CA HIS A 237 12.50 -0.44 -12.41
C HIS A 237 13.48 0.72 -12.34
N SER A 238 13.25 1.71 -13.17
CA SER A 238 13.90 3.01 -13.11
C SER A 238 12.92 4.11 -13.47
N ILE A 239 13.19 5.34 -13.06
CA ILE A 239 12.24 6.44 -13.14
C ILE A 239 12.78 7.63 -13.93
N PHE A 240 11.88 8.23 -14.72
CA PHE A 240 12.11 9.52 -15.36
C PHE A 240 11.85 10.66 -14.35
N PRO A 241 12.57 11.78 -14.41
CA PRO A 241 13.67 12.07 -15.37
C PRO A 241 15.05 11.55 -14.93
N GLU A 242 15.21 10.97 -13.74
CA GLU A 242 16.51 10.58 -13.18
C GLU A 242 17.31 9.66 -14.11
N MET A 243 16.66 8.65 -14.70
CA MET A 243 17.34 7.74 -15.61
C MET A 243 17.94 8.43 -16.84
N ASN A 244 17.44 9.60 -17.24
CA ASN A 244 18.01 10.37 -18.36
C ASN A 244 19.41 10.92 -18.06
N HIS A 245 19.79 10.99 -16.79
CA HIS A 245 21.08 11.51 -16.34
C HIS A 245 22.13 10.42 -16.10
N ASN A 246 21.73 9.15 -16.19
CA ASN A 246 22.61 8.00 -15.91
C ASN A 246 22.38 6.84 -16.87
N GLU A 247 21.27 6.11 -16.81
CA GLU A 247 21.05 4.85 -17.53
C GLU A 247 20.98 5.02 -19.07
N ILE A 248 20.45 6.14 -19.56
CA ILE A 248 20.26 6.36 -21.01
C ILE A 248 21.60 6.48 -21.78
N VAL A 249 22.70 6.71 -21.09
CA VAL A 249 24.04 6.83 -21.64
C VAL A 249 24.90 5.59 -21.39
N GLY A 250 24.35 4.56 -20.74
CA GLY A 250 25.00 3.30 -20.37
C GLY A 250 24.91 2.16 -21.39
#